data_3f9731a6f95144ad09e2ce1abdbebaef
#
_entry.id   3f9731a6f95144ad09e2ce1abdbebaef
#
_cell.length_a   1.000
_cell.length_b   1.000
_cell.length_c   1.000
_cell.angle_alpha   90.00
_cell.angle_beta   90.00
_cell.angle_gamma   90.00
#
_symmetry.space_group_name_H-M   'P 1'
#
loop_
_entity.id
_entity.type
_entity.pdbx_description
1 polymer ?
#
loop_
_entity_poly.entity_id
_entity_poly.type
_entity_poly.pdbx_seq_one_letter_code
_entity_poly.pdbx_strand_id
1 'polypeptide(L)'
;MKRRTLLALLPTPALAQGFPSRPIRILVGFAAGGSTDVFARSMAPRLQILLGQPVVVENRPGAGGNIATEATTRSAPDGYTLLLGTIGPLAINPTLYGNLSFDPLTDLTPITLVGEVPNVLAVPADRPFRSVADIITVARARPGALNFGSSGVGSAGHVAGEQLNLMANIQTVHVPFRGGGALMPELLAGRVDFAFTTALNAMPQAEAGRLRVLAVPNAQRVSVIPEVPTVAESGLPGFDGMDWAALMAPRGLPAPILAQLNQAARAVLTEPDLVQNMTARRLVLMPSSPEEASAFLRAETARWAPVIRASGARPD
;
A
#
# COMPACT_ATOMS: atom_id res chain seq x y z
N MET A 1 35.11 -68.60 -10.81
CA MET A 1 35.20 -67.13 -10.84
C MET A 1 33.90 -66.54 -11.34
N LYS A 2 33.04 -65.99 -10.47
CA LYS A 2 31.73 -65.40 -10.86
C LYS A 2 31.93 -63.90 -11.09
N ARG A 3 31.79 -63.44 -12.34
CA ARG A 3 31.83 -61.98 -12.66
C ARG A 3 30.53 -61.32 -12.16
N ARG A 4 30.70 -60.41 -11.17
CA ARG A 4 29.61 -59.51 -10.75
C ARG A 4 29.54 -58.34 -11.72
N THR A 5 28.46 -58.25 -12.50
CA THR A 5 28.18 -57.09 -13.31
C THR A 5 27.65 -55.98 -12.41
N LEU A 6 28.41 -54.89 -12.20
CA LEU A 6 27.95 -53.68 -11.58
C LEU A 6 27.08 -52.94 -12.60
N LEU A 7 25.77 -52.88 -12.34
CA LEU A 7 24.88 -51.93 -13.03
C LEU A 7 25.16 -50.53 -12.46
N ALA A 8 25.77 -49.66 -13.27
CA ALA A 8 25.90 -48.25 -12.98
C ALA A 8 24.50 -47.60 -13.16
N LEU A 9 23.85 -47.23 -12.05
CA LEU A 9 22.69 -46.34 -12.08
C LEU A 9 23.18 -44.94 -12.54
N LEU A 10 22.91 -44.64 -13.81
CA LEU A 10 23.05 -43.27 -14.32
C LEU A 10 21.98 -42.39 -13.62
N PRO A 11 22.35 -41.22 -13.01
CA PRO A 11 21.37 -40.32 -12.48
C PRO A 11 20.53 -39.78 -13.65
N THR A 12 19.25 -40.10 -13.66
CA THR A 12 18.27 -39.45 -14.53
C THR A 12 18.31 -37.96 -14.28
N PRO A 13 18.47 -37.09 -15.32
CA PRO A 13 18.37 -35.66 -15.12
C PRO A 13 16.98 -35.37 -14.54
N ALA A 14 16.95 -34.83 -13.32
CA ALA A 14 15.73 -34.27 -12.77
C ALA A 14 15.27 -33.19 -13.75
N LEU A 15 14.20 -33.45 -14.47
CA LEU A 15 13.51 -32.44 -15.27
C LEU A 15 13.27 -31.28 -14.33
N ALA A 16 13.98 -30.16 -14.55
CA ALA A 16 13.76 -28.94 -13.82
C ALA A 16 12.28 -28.58 -13.98
N GLN A 17 11.48 -28.84 -12.93
CA GLN A 17 10.07 -28.52 -12.96
C GLN A 17 9.98 -27.01 -13.22
N GLY A 18 9.32 -26.65 -14.36
CA GLY A 18 9.17 -25.26 -14.74
C GLY A 18 8.48 -24.45 -13.63
N PHE A 19 8.87 -23.20 -13.45
CA PHE A 19 8.16 -22.29 -12.54
C PHE A 19 6.79 -21.93 -13.10
N PRO A 20 5.73 -21.90 -12.24
CA PRO A 20 5.66 -22.41 -10.87
C PRO A 20 5.26 -23.89 -10.82
N SER A 21 5.79 -24.64 -9.85
CA SER A 21 5.46 -26.06 -9.60
C SER A 21 4.73 -26.30 -8.27
N ARG A 22 4.50 -25.25 -7.48
CA ARG A 22 3.83 -25.27 -6.17
C ARG A 22 3.10 -23.94 -5.92
N PRO A 23 2.25 -23.83 -4.88
CA PRO A 23 1.52 -22.61 -4.57
C PRO A 23 2.43 -21.41 -4.36
N ILE A 24 1.98 -20.25 -4.87
CA ILE A 24 2.60 -18.94 -4.67
C ILE A 24 1.87 -18.22 -3.51
N ARG A 25 2.62 -17.58 -2.63
CA ARG A 25 2.05 -16.77 -1.54
C ARG A 25 2.26 -15.29 -1.81
N ILE A 26 1.20 -14.51 -1.62
CA ILE A 26 1.27 -13.04 -1.62
C ILE A 26 1.09 -12.56 -0.17
N LEU A 27 2.15 -12.03 0.43
CA LEU A 27 2.09 -11.43 1.76
C LEU A 27 1.51 -10.02 1.68
N VAL A 28 0.62 -9.69 2.61
CA VAL A 28 -0.04 -8.38 2.73
C VAL A 28 0.20 -7.84 4.14
N GLY A 29 0.79 -6.65 4.25
CA GLY A 29 1.23 -6.05 5.53
C GLY A 29 0.10 -5.41 6.36
N PHE A 30 -1.17 -5.58 5.96
CA PHE A 30 -2.34 -4.98 6.61
C PHE A 30 -3.43 -6.03 6.85
N ALA A 31 -4.39 -5.68 7.72
CA ALA A 31 -5.52 -6.54 8.03
C ALA A 31 -6.39 -6.83 6.79
N ALA A 32 -7.07 -7.96 6.80
CA ALA A 32 -8.03 -8.34 5.76
C ALA A 32 -9.13 -7.28 5.59
N GLY A 33 -9.61 -7.11 4.35
CA GLY A 33 -10.64 -6.13 3.98
C GLY A 33 -10.14 -4.72 3.71
N GLY A 34 -8.85 -4.42 3.92
CA GLY A 34 -8.23 -3.18 3.49
C GLY A 34 -7.94 -3.17 1.98
N SER A 35 -7.62 -2.00 1.42
CA SER A 35 -7.42 -1.84 -0.03
C SER A 35 -6.35 -2.77 -0.61
N THR A 36 -5.24 -2.96 0.12
CA THR A 36 -4.16 -3.87 -0.30
C THR A 36 -4.64 -5.34 -0.34
N ASP A 37 -5.42 -5.76 0.65
CA ASP A 37 -6.02 -7.10 0.69
C ASP A 37 -7.03 -7.28 -0.46
N VAL A 38 -7.82 -6.25 -0.76
CA VAL A 38 -8.75 -6.24 -1.90
C VAL A 38 -8.00 -6.42 -3.22
N PHE A 39 -6.91 -5.69 -3.47
CA PHE A 39 -6.07 -5.90 -4.63
C PHE A 39 -5.56 -7.35 -4.71
N ALA A 40 -4.93 -7.84 -3.64
CA ALA A 40 -4.34 -9.18 -3.60
C ALA A 40 -5.37 -10.27 -3.89
N ARG A 41 -6.53 -10.24 -3.22
CA ARG A 41 -7.59 -11.24 -3.38
C ARG A 41 -8.33 -11.14 -4.72
N SER A 42 -8.35 -9.96 -5.34
CA SER A 42 -8.91 -9.79 -6.67
C SER A 42 -7.97 -10.30 -7.77
N MET A 43 -6.66 -10.20 -7.56
CA MET A 43 -5.64 -10.71 -8.48
C MET A 43 -5.40 -12.22 -8.34
N ALA A 44 -5.41 -12.77 -7.12
CA ALA A 44 -4.98 -14.13 -6.83
C ALA A 44 -5.70 -15.21 -7.66
N PRO A 45 -7.04 -15.24 -7.81
CA PRO A 45 -7.72 -16.26 -8.62
C PRO A 45 -7.35 -16.17 -10.10
N ARG A 46 -7.14 -14.96 -10.62
CA ARG A 46 -6.76 -14.72 -12.02
C ARG A 46 -5.32 -15.13 -12.29
N LEU A 47 -4.40 -14.76 -11.38
CA LEU A 47 -3.01 -15.22 -11.43
C LEU A 47 -2.92 -16.74 -11.36
N GLN A 48 -3.75 -17.41 -10.54
CA GLN A 48 -3.82 -18.86 -10.47
C GLN A 48 -4.15 -19.49 -11.84
N ILE A 49 -5.08 -18.91 -12.58
CA ILE A 49 -5.44 -19.38 -13.91
C ILE A 49 -4.25 -19.27 -14.89
N LEU A 50 -3.59 -18.11 -14.90
CA LEU A 50 -2.48 -17.86 -15.83
C LEU A 50 -1.20 -18.61 -15.46
N LEU A 51 -0.95 -18.83 -14.18
CA LEU A 51 0.27 -19.47 -13.69
C LEU A 51 0.09 -20.99 -13.47
N GLY A 52 -1.15 -21.50 -13.49
CA GLY A 52 -1.43 -22.94 -13.32
C GLY A 52 -1.18 -23.48 -11.90
N GLN A 53 -0.96 -22.61 -10.93
CA GLN A 53 -0.73 -22.98 -9.52
C GLN A 53 -1.53 -22.09 -8.58
N PRO A 54 -1.98 -22.60 -7.41
CA PRO A 54 -2.70 -21.81 -6.43
C PRO A 54 -1.92 -20.55 -6.02
N VAL A 55 -2.62 -19.41 -5.93
CA VAL A 55 -2.08 -18.16 -5.39
C VAL A 55 -2.83 -17.82 -4.10
N VAL A 56 -2.10 -17.83 -2.98
CA VAL A 56 -2.67 -17.69 -1.64
C VAL A 56 -2.30 -16.33 -1.06
N VAL A 57 -3.29 -15.59 -0.59
CA VAL A 57 -3.09 -14.30 0.10
C VAL A 57 -2.98 -14.53 1.61
N GLU A 58 -1.89 -14.05 2.20
CA GLU A 58 -1.58 -14.17 3.63
C GLU A 58 -1.40 -12.78 4.25
N ASN A 59 -2.31 -12.40 5.18
CA ASN A 59 -2.19 -11.13 5.88
C ASN A 59 -1.24 -11.26 7.08
N ARG A 60 -0.20 -10.40 7.12
CA ARG A 60 0.78 -10.27 8.22
C ARG A 60 0.85 -8.80 8.66
N PRO A 61 -0.16 -8.31 9.38
CA PRO A 61 -0.22 -6.91 9.79
C PRO A 61 0.80 -6.58 10.88
N GLY A 62 1.18 -5.32 10.95
CA GLY A 62 1.99 -4.74 12.01
C GLY A 62 3.13 -3.86 11.52
N ALA A 63 3.57 -2.95 12.40
CA ALA A 63 4.63 -1.96 12.15
C ALA A 63 4.50 -1.25 10.78
N GLY A 64 3.28 -0.76 10.44
CA GLY A 64 3.04 -0.07 9.16
C GLY A 64 3.31 -0.92 7.91
N GLY A 65 3.25 -2.25 8.00
CA GLY A 65 3.54 -3.18 6.90
C GLY A 65 4.97 -3.75 6.91
N ASN A 66 5.84 -3.29 7.80
CA ASN A 66 7.24 -3.74 7.87
C ASN A 66 7.37 -5.24 8.15
N ILE A 67 6.47 -5.84 8.97
CA ILE A 67 6.52 -7.28 9.29
C ILE A 67 6.39 -8.14 8.04
N ALA A 68 5.44 -7.84 7.14
CA ALA A 68 5.27 -8.58 5.90
C ALA A 68 6.44 -8.33 4.93
N THR A 69 6.94 -7.10 4.88
CA THR A 69 8.08 -6.71 4.04
C THR A 69 9.34 -7.45 4.45
N GLU A 70 9.69 -7.43 5.73
CA GLU A 70 10.85 -8.16 6.28
C GLU A 70 10.73 -9.68 6.06
N ALA A 71 9.54 -10.26 6.26
CA ALA A 71 9.30 -11.67 5.98
C ALA A 71 9.53 -12.01 4.50
N THR A 72 9.23 -11.08 3.59
CA THR A 72 9.49 -11.25 2.16
C THR A 72 10.98 -11.15 1.86
N THR A 73 11.69 -10.12 2.37
CA THR A 73 13.13 -9.95 2.09
C THR A 73 13.97 -11.15 2.56
N ARG A 74 13.53 -11.84 3.62
CA ARG A 74 14.17 -13.05 4.15
C ARG A 74 13.76 -14.35 3.43
N SER A 75 12.83 -14.29 2.49
CA SER A 75 12.39 -15.46 1.72
C SER A 75 13.34 -15.75 0.56
N ALA A 76 13.33 -17.01 0.07
CA ALA A 76 14.10 -17.39 -1.12
C ALA A 76 13.63 -16.59 -2.36
N PRO A 77 14.57 -16.16 -3.22
CA PRO A 77 14.23 -15.40 -4.44
C PRO A 77 13.82 -16.35 -5.59
N ASP A 78 12.86 -17.21 -5.34
CA ASP A 78 12.40 -18.28 -6.24
C ASP A 78 10.99 -18.04 -6.84
N GLY A 79 10.39 -16.88 -6.54
CA GLY A 79 9.07 -16.47 -7.04
C GLY A 79 7.87 -17.02 -6.26
N TYR A 80 8.06 -17.83 -5.22
CA TYR A 80 6.95 -18.42 -4.45
C TYR A 80 6.50 -17.62 -3.23
N THR A 81 7.27 -16.61 -2.84
CA THR A 81 6.84 -15.64 -1.82
C THR A 81 6.95 -14.24 -2.40
N LEU A 82 5.82 -13.58 -2.53
CA LEU A 82 5.69 -12.22 -3.05
C LEU A 82 5.14 -11.32 -1.95
N LEU A 83 5.37 -10.02 -2.08
CA LEU A 83 4.80 -8.98 -1.23
C LEU A 83 3.88 -8.11 -2.08
N LEU A 84 2.68 -7.87 -1.62
CA LEU A 84 1.93 -6.70 -2.05
C LEU A 84 2.19 -5.58 -1.03
N GLY A 85 3.21 -4.79 -1.33
CA GLY A 85 3.68 -3.69 -0.51
C GLY A 85 3.01 -2.37 -0.86
N THR A 86 3.01 -1.43 0.08
CA THR A 86 2.47 -0.07 -0.08
C THR A 86 3.56 0.96 0.11
N ILE A 87 3.22 2.22 -0.12
CA ILE A 87 4.11 3.37 0.08
C ILE A 87 4.78 3.37 1.47
N GLY A 88 4.07 2.95 2.53
CA GLY A 88 4.60 2.91 3.91
C GLY A 88 5.94 2.18 3.99
N PRO A 89 5.93 0.84 3.91
CA PRO A 89 7.15 0.04 4.04
C PRO A 89 8.13 0.20 2.87
N LEU A 90 7.66 0.65 1.68
CA LEU A 90 8.50 0.72 0.48
C LEU A 90 9.17 2.08 0.26
N ALA A 91 8.64 3.19 0.83
CA ALA A 91 9.20 4.53 0.59
C ALA A 91 9.28 5.42 1.84
N ILE A 92 8.34 5.27 2.79
CA ILE A 92 8.23 6.12 3.98
C ILE A 92 9.11 5.59 5.13
N ASN A 93 8.92 4.32 5.47
CA ASN A 93 9.48 3.71 6.68
C ASN A 93 11.01 3.65 6.71
N PRO A 94 11.75 3.55 5.58
CA PRO A 94 13.21 3.66 5.59
C PRO A 94 13.72 4.96 6.23
N THR A 95 13.00 6.07 6.03
CA THR A 95 13.34 7.35 6.66
C THR A 95 12.75 7.49 8.06
N LEU A 96 11.51 7.01 8.26
CA LEU A 96 10.78 7.17 9.51
C LEU A 96 11.37 6.35 10.66
N TYR A 97 11.69 5.09 10.42
CA TYR A 97 12.16 4.17 11.48
C TYR A 97 13.67 4.28 11.74
N GLY A 98 14.46 4.78 10.79
CA GLY A 98 15.92 5.00 10.94
C GLY A 98 16.78 3.74 11.17
N ASN A 99 16.20 2.61 11.56
CA ASN A 99 16.88 1.35 11.83
C ASN A 99 16.01 0.15 11.45
N LEU A 100 15.65 0.05 10.16
CA LEU A 100 14.99 -1.13 9.62
C LEU A 100 16.02 -2.24 9.36
N SER A 101 15.59 -3.51 9.50
CA SER A 101 16.39 -4.68 9.17
C SER A 101 16.47 -4.95 7.66
N PHE A 102 15.89 -4.11 6.83
CA PHE A 102 15.85 -4.21 5.37
C PHE A 102 15.87 -2.82 4.71
N ASP A 103 16.34 -2.78 3.47
CA ASP A 103 16.20 -1.64 2.56
C ASP A 103 15.33 -2.07 1.36
N PRO A 104 14.12 -1.52 1.19
CA PRO A 104 13.23 -1.95 0.11
C PRO A 104 13.79 -1.72 -1.28
N LEU A 105 14.69 -0.76 -1.47
CA LEU A 105 15.30 -0.48 -2.77
C LEU A 105 16.40 -1.49 -3.16
N THR A 106 17.03 -2.13 -2.19
CA THR A 106 18.13 -3.09 -2.42
C THR A 106 17.75 -4.53 -2.13
N ASP A 107 16.80 -4.78 -1.23
CA ASP A 107 16.46 -6.13 -0.75
C ASP A 107 15.21 -6.71 -1.41
N LEU A 108 14.51 -5.91 -2.23
CA LEU A 108 13.37 -6.33 -3.02
C LEU A 108 13.59 -6.10 -4.52
N THR A 109 12.92 -6.93 -5.31
CA THR A 109 12.83 -6.81 -6.77
C THR A 109 11.39 -6.41 -7.12
N PRO A 110 11.14 -5.22 -7.70
CA PRO A 110 9.82 -4.84 -8.17
C PRO A 110 9.37 -5.73 -9.33
N ILE A 111 8.12 -6.22 -9.27
CA ILE A 111 7.50 -6.97 -10.37
C ILE A 111 6.64 -6.02 -11.19
N THR A 112 5.74 -5.26 -10.55
CA THR A 112 4.88 -4.26 -11.20
C THR A 112 4.28 -3.35 -10.15
N LEU A 113 3.93 -2.12 -10.50
CA LEU A 113 2.94 -1.35 -9.76
C LEU A 113 1.58 -2.05 -9.92
N VAL A 114 0.77 -2.02 -8.87
CA VAL A 114 -0.56 -2.65 -8.88
C VAL A 114 -1.64 -1.60 -9.01
N GLY A 115 -1.55 -0.54 -8.22
CA GLY A 115 -2.53 0.51 -8.31
C GLY A 115 -2.36 1.62 -7.29
N GLU A 116 -3.09 2.68 -7.54
CA GLU A 116 -3.31 3.76 -6.59
C GLU A 116 -4.39 3.36 -5.59
N VAL A 117 -4.15 3.70 -4.33
CA VAL A 117 -5.09 3.57 -3.21
C VAL A 117 -5.56 4.97 -2.81
N PRO A 118 -6.61 5.51 -3.45
CA PRO A 118 -7.06 6.86 -3.13
C PRO A 118 -7.40 7.00 -1.66
N ASN A 119 -6.76 7.98 -1.00
CA ASN A 119 -7.10 8.41 0.35
C ASN A 119 -7.98 9.66 0.28
N VAL A 120 -8.75 9.88 1.34
CA VAL A 120 -9.56 11.07 1.51
C VAL A 120 -9.38 11.62 2.92
N LEU A 121 -9.41 12.92 3.07
CA LEU A 121 -9.58 13.60 4.35
C LEU A 121 -11.05 13.55 4.71
N ALA A 122 -11.38 12.77 5.73
CA ALA A 122 -12.74 12.55 6.20
C ALA A 122 -12.93 13.01 7.64
N VAL A 123 -14.12 13.50 7.93
CA VAL A 123 -14.56 13.92 9.28
C VAL A 123 -15.91 13.28 9.60
N PRO A 124 -16.25 13.04 10.89
CA PRO A 124 -17.61 12.69 11.28
C PRO A 124 -18.62 13.75 10.79
N ALA A 125 -19.78 13.31 10.31
CA ALA A 125 -20.76 14.22 9.68
C ALA A 125 -21.36 15.24 10.67
N ASP A 126 -21.39 14.94 11.97
CA ASP A 126 -21.86 15.79 13.04
C ASP A 126 -20.84 16.87 13.47
N ARG A 127 -19.57 16.71 13.10
CA ARG A 127 -18.54 17.72 13.39
C ARG A 127 -18.77 19.00 12.57
N PRO A 128 -18.38 20.16 13.09
CA PRO A 128 -18.62 21.45 12.43
C PRO A 128 -17.75 21.69 11.19
N PHE A 129 -16.84 20.76 10.85
CA PHE A 129 -15.92 20.91 9.75
C PHE A 129 -16.60 20.68 8.40
N ARG A 130 -16.56 21.68 7.51
CA ARG A 130 -17.10 21.67 6.14
C ARG A 130 -16.02 21.75 5.08
N SER A 131 -14.80 22.17 5.49
CA SER A 131 -13.65 22.39 4.61
C SER A 131 -12.35 22.07 5.32
N VAL A 132 -11.25 21.94 4.56
CA VAL A 132 -9.88 21.84 5.10
C VAL A 132 -9.56 23.09 5.96
N ALA A 133 -10.01 24.26 5.51
CA ALA A 133 -9.80 25.53 6.22
C ALA A 133 -10.42 25.55 7.61
N ASP A 134 -11.55 24.87 7.84
CA ASP A 134 -12.19 24.81 9.17
C ASP A 134 -11.30 24.04 10.15
N ILE A 135 -10.74 22.90 9.73
CA ILE A 135 -9.79 22.12 10.54
C ILE A 135 -8.57 22.98 10.89
N ILE A 136 -7.98 23.64 9.89
CA ILE A 136 -6.81 24.51 10.07
C ILE A 136 -7.12 25.64 11.04
N THR A 137 -8.27 26.29 10.90
CA THR A 137 -8.68 27.41 11.78
C THR A 137 -8.79 26.97 13.22
N VAL A 138 -9.47 25.84 13.48
CA VAL A 138 -9.64 25.32 14.86
C VAL A 138 -8.30 24.85 15.43
N ALA A 139 -7.47 24.18 14.64
CA ALA A 139 -6.16 23.70 15.10
C ALA A 139 -5.19 24.84 15.42
N ARG A 140 -5.23 25.94 14.65
CA ARG A 140 -4.45 27.17 14.96
C ARG A 140 -4.90 27.85 16.23
N ALA A 141 -6.23 27.96 16.44
CA ALA A 141 -6.78 28.58 17.64
C ALA A 141 -6.51 27.75 18.90
N ARG A 142 -6.38 26.44 18.79
CA ARG A 142 -6.18 25.52 19.91
C ARG A 142 -5.18 24.41 19.53
N PRO A 143 -3.87 24.72 19.55
CA PRO A 143 -2.83 23.72 19.21
C PRO A 143 -2.94 22.47 20.09
N GLY A 144 -2.85 21.29 19.48
CA GLY A 144 -2.95 20.00 20.14
C GLY A 144 -4.36 19.56 20.57
N ALA A 145 -5.41 20.38 20.34
CA ALA A 145 -6.77 20.04 20.75
C ALA A 145 -7.47 19.08 19.79
N LEU A 146 -7.09 19.07 18.51
CA LEU A 146 -7.61 18.13 17.53
C LEU A 146 -6.70 16.91 17.41
N ASN A 147 -7.32 15.75 17.19
CA ASN A 147 -6.61 14.53 16.88
C ASN A 147 -6.97 14.00 15.49
N PHE A 148 -6.03 13.28 14.88
CA PHE A 148 -6.28 12.61 13.63
C PHE A 148 -5.93 11.13 13.67
N GLY A 149 -6.77 10.32 13.02
CA GLY A 149 -6.57 8.88 12.92
C GLY A 149 -5.84 8.46 11.65
N SER A 150 -5.08 7.37 11.72
CA SER A 150 -4.49 6.72 10.57
C SER A 150 -4.55 5.19 10.69
N SER A 151 -4.25 4.48 9.60
CA SER A 151 -4.13 3.02 9.59
C SER A 151 -2.83 2.49 10.23
N GLY A 152 -2.09 3.33 10.92
CA GLY A 152 -0.86 3.01 11.66
C GLY A 152 0.27 3.95 11.34
N VAL A 153 1.29 3.93 12.22
CA VAL A 153 2.52 4.71 12.02
C VAL A 153 3.20 4.30 10.72
N GLY A 154 3.64 5.28 9.93
CA GLY A 154 4.25 5.07 8.61
C GLY A 154 3.25 4.73 7.49
N SER A 155 1.93 4.75 7.76
CA SER A 155 0.94 4.66 6.68
C SER A 155 0.81 5.98 5.91
N ALA A 156 0.26 5.92 4.69
CA ALA A 156 -0.03 7.12 3.90
C ALA A 156 -0.89 8.13 4.67
N GLY A 157 -1.90 7.65 5.42
CA GLY A 157 -2.76 8.52 6.23
C GLY A 157 -2.03 9.21 7.37
N HIS A 158 -1.05 8.56 8.00
CA HIS A 158 -0.19 9.19 9.00
C HIS A 158 0.62 10.33 8.39
N VAL A 159 1.33 10.04 7.31
CA VAL A 159 2.23 11.04 6.69
C VAL A 159 1.44 12.19 6.07
N ALA A 160 0.25 11.95 5.51
CA ALA A 160 -0.63 13.01 5.04
C ALA A 160 -1.11 13.92 6.19
N GLY A 161 -1.40 13.36 7.38
CA GLY A 161 -1.73 14.14 8.56
C GLY A 161 -0.56 15.01 9.04
N GLU A 162 0.65 14.46 9.08
CA GLU A 162 1.84 15.20 9.42
C GLU A 162 2.21 16.26 8.36
N GLN A 163 2.02 15.95 7.08
CA GLN A 163 2.18 16.93 6.00
C GLN A 163 1.19 18.09 6.15
N LEU A 164 -0.06 17.82 6.57
CA LEU A 164 -1.05 18.84 6.87
C LEU A 164 -0.57 19.71 8.03
N ASN A 165 -0.08 19.13 9.12
CA ASN A 165 0.48 19.83 10.26
C ASN A 165 1.61 20.78 9.84
N LEU A 166 2.56 20.25 9.06
CA LEU A 166 3.73 21.00 8.59
C LEU A 166 3.33 22.16 7.67
N MET A 167 2.57 21.88 6.61
CA MET A 167 2.26 22.88 5.58
C MET A 167 1.29 23.96 6.06
N ALA A 168 0.34 23.61 6.94
CA ALA A 168 -0.60 24.56 7.51
C ALA A 168 -0.05 25.28 8.77
N ASN A 169 1.13 24.88 9.26
CA ASN A 169 1.70 25.33 10.54
C ASN A 169 0.70 25.19 11.69
N ILE A 170 0.21 23.97 11.91
CA ILE A 170 -0.74 23.58 12.96
C ILE A 170 -0.18 22.41 13.77
N GLN A 171 -0.79 22.15 14.93
CA GLN A 171 -0.47 21.00 15.77
C GLN A 171 -1.73 20.20 16.01
N THR A 172 -1.76 18.96 15.50
CA THR A 172 -2.79 17.97 15.78
C THR A 172 -2.13 16.68 16.29
N VAL A 173 -2.85 15.87 17.07
CA VAL A 173 -2.31 14.68 17.71
C VAL A 173 -2.60 13.45 16.86
N HIS A 174 -1.59 12.71 16.49
CA HIS A 174 -1.76 11.44 15.76
C HIS A 174 -2.24 10.31 16.68
N VAL A 175 -3.25 9.57 16.22
CA VAL A 175 -3.79 8.36 16.87
C VAL A 175 -3.69 7.19 15.89
N PRO A 176 -2.69 6.28 16.03
CA PRO A 176 -2.51 5.16 15.14
C PRO A 176 -3.47 4.00 15.43
N PHE A 177 -3.97 3.35 14.38
CA PHE A 177 -4.80 2.15 14.45
C PHE A 177 -4.17 0.99 13.66
N ARG A 178 -4.60 -0.24 13.94
CA ARG A 178 -4.11 -1.45 13.23
C ARG A 178 -4.84 -1.66 11.89
N GLY A 179 -4.82 -0.62 11.01
CA GLY A 179 -5.47 -0.64 9.70
C GLY A 179 -6.79 0.14 9.66
N GLY A 180 -7.29 0.38 8.44
CA GLY A 180 -8.50 1.17 8.20
C GLY A 180 -9.77 0.56 8.82
N GLY A 181 -9.82 -0.76 8.96
CA GLY A 181 -10.94 -1.44 9.63
C GLY A 181 -11.07 -1.11 11.12
N ALA A 182 -9.95 -0.92 11.82
CA ALA A 182 -9.94 -0.49 13.22
C ALA A 182 -10.13 1.03 13.37
N LEU A 183 -9.65 1.83 12.40
CA LEU A 183 -9.84 3.28 12.38
C LEU A 183 -11.30 3.69 12.17
N MET A 184 -12.00 3.02 11.26
CA MET A 184 -13.33 3.46 10.81
C MET A 184 -14.38 3.56 11.92
N PRO A 185 -14.54 2.56 12.83
CA PRO A 185 -15.47 2.69 13.97
C PRO A 185 -15.13 3.87 14.88
N GLU A 186 -13.85 4.16 15.08
CA GLU A 186 -13.39 5.26 15.94
C GLU A 186 -13.66 6.63 15.33
N LEU A 187 -13.47 6.75 14.00
CA LEU A 187 -13.81 7.95 13.25
C LEU A 187 -15.34 8.19 13.27
N LEU A 188 -16.13 7.15 13.00
CA LEU A 188 -17.60 7.23 13.00
C LEU A 188 -18.18 7.60 14.38
N ALA A 189 -17.52 7.17 15.45
CA ALA A 189 -17.90 7.48 16.81
C ALA A 189 -17.39 8.86 17.28
N GLY A 190 -16.68 9.62 16.44
CA GLY A 190 -16.11 10.93 16.78
C GLY A 190 -14.99 10.89 17.82
N ARG A 191 -14.37 9.69 18.03
CA ARG A 191 -13.20 9.58 18.93
C ARG A 191 -11.91 10.11 18.32
N VAL A 192 -11.87 10.25 17.00
CA VAL A 192 -10.91 11.08 16.27
C VAL A 192 -11.65 12.17 15.50
N ASP A 193 -11.05 13.36 15.43
CA ASP A 193 -11.71 14.54 14.84
C ASP A 193 -11.70 14.48 13.32
N PHE A 194 -10.65 13.94 12.74
CA PHE A 194 -10.53 13.71 11.30
C PHE A 194 -9.56 12.53 11.00
N ALA A 195 -9.56 12.06 9.77
CA ALA A 195 -8.60 11.06 9.32
C ALA A 195 -8.29 11.21 7.84
N PHE A 196 -7.03 10.92 7.45
CA PHE A 196 -6.74 10.51 6.09
C PHE A 196 -6.91 9.00 6.02
N THR A 197 -7.90 8.55 5.28
CA THR A 197 -8.27 7.12 5.17
C THR A 197 -8.65 6.78 3.74
N THR A 198 -8.66 5.48 3.42
CA THR A 198 -8.91 5.07 2.03
C THR A 198 -10.32 5.41 1.57
N ALA A 199 -10.46 5.86 0.32
CA ALA A 199 -11.77 6.12 -0.30
C ALA A 199 -12.66 4.88 -0.28
N LEU A 200 -12.08 3.67 -0.45
CA LEU A 200 -12.77 2.39 -0.30
C LEU A 200 -13.60 2.32 1.00
N ASN A 201 -13.04 2.77 2.11
CA ASN A 201 -13.68 2.70 3.43
C ASN A 201 -14.55 3.93 3.74
N ALA A 202 -14.15 5.11 3.30
CA ALA A 202 -14.80 6.37 3.65
C ALA A 202 -16.02 6.70 2.77
N MET A 203 -15.94 6.44 1.45
CA MET A 203 -17.02 6.86 0.53
C MET A 203 -18.36 6.22 0.84
N PRO A 204 -18.48 4.90 1.14
CA PRO A 204 -19.76 4.32 1.53
C PRO A 204 -20.36 4.95 2.81
N GLN A 205 -19.48 5.40 3.73
CA GLN A 205 -19.91 6.08 4.97
C GLN A 205 -20.37 7.52 4.68
N ALA A 206 -19.73 8.18 3.73
CA ALA A 206 -20.12 9.52 3.28
C ALA A 206 -21.46 9.49 2.52
N GLU A 207 -21.65 8.52 1.63
CA GLU A 207 -22.91 8.27 0.92
C GLU A 207 -24.06 7.97 1.90
N ALA A 208 -23.76 7.28 3.00
CA ALA A 208 -24.70 7.04 4.10
C ALA A 208 -24.90 8.23 5.06
N GLY A 209 -24.27 9.39 4.79
CA GLY A 209 -24.37 10.60 5.59
C GLY A 209 -23.69 10.54 6.96
N ARG A 210 -22.85 9.52 7.22
CA ARG A 210 -22.14 9.33 8.50
C ARG A 210 -20.78 10.04 8.56
N LEU A 211 -20.13 10.22 7.42
CA LEU A 211 -18.90 11.01 7.26
C LEU A 211 -19.13 12.14 6.27
N ARG A 212 -18.26 13.11 6.31
CA ARG A 212 -18.06 14.10 5.27
C ARG A 212 -16.63 13.97 4.74
N VAL A 213 -16.51 13.84 3.42
CA VAL A 213 -15.23 13.88 2.73
C VAL A 213 -14.95 15.32 2.35
N LEU A 214 -13.79 15.83 2.71
CA LEU A 214 -13.40 17.23 2.52
C LEU A 214 -12.46 17.41 1.33
N ALA A 215 -11.48 16.50 1.16
CA ALA A 215 -10.48 16.59 0.10
C ALA A 215 -9.78 15.25 -0.14
N VAL A 216 -9.09 15.12 -1.28
CA VAL A 216 -8.09 14.08 -1.53
C VAL A 216 -6.68 14.65 -1.30
N PRO A 217 -5.72 13.87 -0.76
CA PRO A 217 -4.36 14.34 -0.53
C PRO A 217 -3.50 14.38 -1.80
N ASN A 218 -3.99 13.91 -2.92
CA ASN A 218 -3.27 13.85 -4.20
C ASN A 218 -2.99 15.24 -4.78
N ALA A 219 -1.93 15.36 -5.58
CA ALA A 219 -1.62 16.59 -6.32
C ALA A 219 -2.72 17.00 -7.30
N GLN A 220 -3.45 16.03 -7.84
CA GLN A 220 -4.58 16.21 -8.75
C GLN A 220 -5.78 15.43 -8.26
N ARG A 221 -6.99 15.80 -8.72
CA ARG A 221 -8.21 15.06 -8.40
C ARG A 221 -8.12 13.62 -8.91
N VAL A 222 -8.65 12.70 -8.12
CA VAL A 222 -8.61 11.27 -8.42
C VAL A 222 -9.77 10.90 -9.37
N SER A 223 -9.47 10.19 -10.43
CA SER A 223 -10.43 9.87 -11.51
C SER A 223 -11.67 9.11 -11.06
N VAL A 224 -11.57 8.33 -9.99
CA VAL A 224 -12.68 7.53 -9.44
C VAL A 224 -13.57 8.28 -8.43
N ILE A 225 -13.18 9.51 -8.06
CA ILE A 225 -13.92 10.44 -7.18
C ILE A 225 -13.65 11.90 -7.61
N PRO A 226 -13.91 12.27 -8.87
CA PRO A 226 -13.50 13.56 -9.44
C PRO A 226 -14.21 14.77 -8.82
N GLU A 227 -15.34 14.54 -8.13
CA GLU A 227 -16.10 15.56 -7.40
C GLU A 227 -15.38 16.06 -6.13
N VAL A 228 -14.47 15.27 -5.57
CA VAL A 228 -13.72 15.62 -4.34
C VAL A 228 -12.53 16.50 -4.70
N PRO A 229 -12.42 17.73 -4.16
CA PRO A 229 -11.31 18.61 -4.42
C PRO A 229 -10.02 18.07 -3.78
N THR A 230 -8.86 18.54 -4.23
CA THR A 230 -7.58 18.24 -3.58
C THR A 230 -7.36 19.13 -2.34
N VAL A 231 -6.48 18.69 -1.44
CA VAL A 231 -6.02 19.54 -0.32
C VAL A 231 -5.30 20.77 -0.87
N ALA A 232 -4.58 20.62 -2.00
CA ALA A 232 -3.94 21.74 -2.70
C ALA A 232 -4.93 22.78 -3.18
N GLU A 233 -6.03 22.37 -3.82
CA GLU A 233 -7.15 23.26 -4.23
C GLU A 233 -7.86 23.89 -3.02
N SER A 234 -7.77 23.24 -1.85
CA SER A 234 -8.42 23.69 -0.60
C SER A 234 -7.55 24.64 0.22
N GLY A 235 -6.48 25.22 -0.36
CA GLY A 235 -5.68 26.28 0.25
C GLY A 235 -4.27 25.87 0.70
N LEU A 236 -3.79 24.68 0.34
CA LEU A 236 -2.42 24.23 0.61
C LEU A 236 -1.71 23.81 -0.68
N PRO A 237 -1.35 24.75 -1.56
CA PRO A 237 -0.71 24.46 -2.83
C PRO A 237 0.58 23.65 -2.65
N GLY A 238 0.77 22.61 -3.48
CA GLY A 238 1.90 21.70 -3.38
C GLY A 238 1.68 20.51 -2.42
N PHE A 239 0.51 20.39 -1.80
CA PHE A 239 0.17 19.18 -1.06
C PHE A 239 0.03 18.00 -2.03
N ASP A 240 0.76 16.91 -1.75
CA ASP A 240 0.70 15.67 -2.53
C ASP A 240 0.99 14.47 -1.63
N GLY A 241 0.01 13.60 -1.46
CA GLY A 241 0.02 12.44 -0.57
C GLY A 241 -0.56 11.20 -1.22
N MET A 242 -0.29 10.97 -2.53
CA MET A 242 -0.72 9.77 -3.24
C MET A 242 -0.26 8.50 -2.52
N ASP A 243 -1.18 7.55 -2.29
CA ASP A 243 -0.89 6.20 -1.80
C ASP A 243 -0.98 5.20 -2.95
N TRP A 244 -0.14 4.18 -2.90
CA TRP A 244 -0.01 3.19 -3.97
C TRP A 244 0.41 1.82 -3.43
N ALA A 245 0.21 0.79 -4.27
CA ALA A 245 0.64 -0.57 -3.99
C ALA A 245 1.47 -1.13 -5.16
N ALA A 246 2.48 -1.94 -4.83
CA ALA A 246 3.35 -2.62 -5.78
C ALA A 246 3.52 -4.11 -5.41
N LEU A 247 3.57 -4.96 -6.42
CA LEU A 247 3.92 -6.37 -6.28
C LEU A 247 5.44 -6.51 -6.35
N MET A 248 6.01 -7.11 -5.31
CA MET A 248 7.45 -7.21 -5.09
C MET A 248 7.85 -8.67 -4.85
N ALA A 249 9.09 -9.01 -5.13
CA ALA A 249 9.72 -10.28 -4.75
C ALA A 249 11.00 -10.02 -3.95
N PRO A 250 11.59 -11.04 -3.27
CA PRO A 250 12.92 -10.94 -2.71
C PRO A 250 13.97 -10.60 -3.77
N ARG A 251 15.03 -9.89 -3.36
CA ARG A 251 16.18 -9.57 -4.22
C ARG A 251 16.77 -10.81 -4.88
N GLY A 252 17.16 -10.66 -6.14
CA GLY A 252 17.83 -11.75 -6.87
C GLY A 252 16.89 -12.74 -7.53
N LEU A 253 15.61 -12.37 -7.70
CA LEU A 253 14.66 -13.15 -8.48
C LEU A 253 15.21 -13.41 -9.89
N PRO A 254 15.26 -14.66 -10.38
CA PRO A 254 15.74 -14.97 -11.74
C PRO A 254 14.93 -14.23 -12.81
N ALA A 255 15.63 -13.67 -13.80
CA ALA A 255 15.00 -12.86 -14.85
C ALA A 255 13.84 -13.57 -15.60
N PRO A 256 13.90 -14.88 -15.92
CA PRO A 256 12.76 -15.57 -16.53
C PRO A 256 11.52 -15.60 -15.64
N ILE A 257 11.70 -15.79 -14.31
CA ILE A 257 10.60 -15.80 -13.34
C ILE A 257 10.01 -14.39 -13.18
N LEU A 258 10.87 -13.37 -13.10
CA LEU A 258 10.44 -11.97 -13.07
C LEU A 258 9.58 -11.62 -14.29
N ALA A 259 10.05 -11.98 -15.49
CA ALA A 259 9.32 -11.72 -16.72
C ALA A 259 7.95 -12.42 -16.75
N GLN A 260 7.89 -13.69 -16.32
CA GLN A 260 6.64 -14.46 -16.26
C GLN A 260 5.65 -13.87 -15.25
N LEU A 261 6.12 -13.49 -14.06
CA LEU A 261 5.28 -12.88 -13.02
C LEU A 261 4.79 -11.49 -13.45
N ASN A 262 5.66 -10.67 -14.05
CA ASN A 262 5.24 -9.35 -14.57
C ASN A 262 4.20 -9.51 -15.68
N GLN A 263 4.44 -10.38 -16.66
CA GLN A 263 3.49 -10.63 -17.74
C GLN A 263 2.12 -11.08 -17.22
N ALA A 264 2.10 -12.05 -16.29
CA ALA A 264 0.85 -12.52 -15.68
C ALA A 264 0.14 -11.43 -14.88
N ALA A 265 0.88 -10.67 -14.06
CA ALA A 265 0.32 -9.59 -13.25
C ALA A 265 -0.25 -8.47 -14.13
N ARG A 266 0.47 -8.05 -15.18
CA ARG A 266 -0.02 -7.02 -16.11
C ARG A 266 -1.24 -7.47 -16.89
N ALA A 267 -1.27 -8.73 -17.36
CA ALA A 267 -2.43 -9.28 -18.03
C ALA A 267 -3.67 -9.22 -17.13
N VAL A 268 -3.54 -9.65 -15.86
CA VAL A 268 -4.62 -9.58 -14.87
C VAL A 268 -5.06 -8.13 -14.60
N LEU A 269 -4.11 -7.22 -14.39
CA LEU A 269 -4.41 -5.82 -14.04
C LEU A 269 -5.03 -5.02 -15.19
N THR A 270 -5.02 -5.55 -16.42
CA THR A 270 -5.64 -4.93 -17.59
C THR A 270 -6.96 -5.60 -17.99
N GLU A 271 -7.41 -6.64 -17.28
CA GLU A 271 -8.71 -7.28 -17.54
C GLU A 271 -9.86 -6.30 -17.31
N PRO A 272 -10.77 -6.09 -18.29
CA PRO A 272 -11.87 -5.12 -18.18
C PRO A 272 -12.73 -5.32 -16.92
N ASP A 273 -13.06 -6.56 -16.60
CA ASP A 273 -13.88 -6.89 -15.41
C ASP A 273 -13.17 -6.54 -14.11
N LEU A 274 -11.84 -6.73 -14.04
CA LEU A 274 -11.08 -6.33 -12.87
C LEU A 274 -11.00 -4.80 -12.76
N VAL A 275 -10.74 -4.11 -13.87
CA VAL A 275 -10.71 -2.65 -13.92
C VAL A 275 -12.05 -2.08 -13.44
N GLN A 276 -13.16 -2.58 -13.97
CA GLN A 276 -14.51 -2.14 -13.56
C GLN A 276 -14.76 -2.41 -12.06
N ASN A 277 -14.39 -3.58 -11.56
CA ASN A 277 -14.56 -3.94 -10.15
C ASN A 277 -13.73 -3.04 -9.23
N MET A 278 -12.47 -2.75 -9.59
CA MET A 278 -11.60 -1.87 -8.81
C MET A 278 -12.09 -0.42 -8.84
N THR A 279 -12.50 0.08 -9.99
CA THR A 279 -13.10 1.43 -10.13
C THR A 279 -14.34 1.59 -9.25
N ALA A 280 -15.25 0.58 -9.25
CA ALA A 280 -16.43 0.60 -8.39
C ALA A 280 -16.08 0.64 -6.89
N ARG A 281 -14.90 0.14 -6.52
CA ARG A 281 -14.35 0.19 -5.16
C ARG A 281 -13.47 1.41 -4.90
N ARG A 282 -13.47 2.38 -5.81
CA ARG A 282 -12.65 3.60 -5.71
C ARG A 282 -11.13 3.32 -5.70
N LEU A 283 -10.68 2.27 -6.40
CA LEU A 283 -9.29 1.89 -6.59
C LEU A 283 -8.91 2.05 -8.06
N VAL A 284 -7.67 2.49 -8.34
CA VAL A 284 -7.17 2.71 -9.70
C VAL A 284 -6.05 1.72 -9.99
N LEU A 285 -6.15 0.93 -11.06
CA LEU A 285 -5.09 0.00 -11.46
C LEU A 285 -3.99 0.73 -12.23
N MET A 286 -2.72 0.39 -11.95
CA MET A 286 -1.52 1.05 -12.52
C MET A 286 -0.45 0.01 -12.90
N PRO A 287 -0.73 -0.94 -13.80
CA PRO A 287 0.28 -1.94 -14.21
C PRO A 287 1.48 -1.27 -14.89
N SER A 288 2.67 -1.76 -14.57
CA SER A 288 3.94 -1.24 -15.10
C SER A 288 4.92 -2.35 -15.46
N SER A 289 5.99 -2.01 -16.16
CA SER A 289 7.18 -2.87 -16.24
C SER A 289 7.94 -2.89 -14.90
N PRO A 290 8.85 -3.85 -14.68
CA PRO A 290 9.72 -3.86 -13.50
C PRO A 290 10.63 -2.63 -13.42
N GLU A 291 11.10 -2.14 -14.56
CA GLU A 291 11.96 -0.95 -14.68
C GLU A 291 11.22 0.32 -14.29
N GLU A 292 9.98 0.50 -14.80
CA GLU A 292 9.10 1.60 -14.44
C GLU A 292 8.77 1.58 -12.95
N ALA A 293 8.40 0.41 -12.40
CA ALA A 293 8.15 0.25 -10.96
C ALA A 293 9.38 0.61 -10.13
N SER A 294 10.57 0.16 -10.55
CA SER A 294 11.83 0.46 -9.87
C SER A 294 12.17 1.95 -9.91
N ALA A 295 11.95 2.63 -11.04
CA ALA A 295 12.15 4.07 -11.17
C ALA A 295 11.16 4.84 -10.27
N PHE A 296 9.89 4.43 -10.27
CA PHE A 296 8.85 5.00 -9.43
C PHE A 296 9.18 4.89 -7.93
N LEU A 297 9.57 3.70 -7.45
CA LEU A 297 9.93 3.49 -6.05
C LEU A 297 11.09 4.40 -5.61
N ARG A 298 12.13 4.54 -6.44
CA ARG A 298 13.25 5.44 -6.15
C ARG A 298 12.80 6.90 -6.06
N ALA A 299 11.97 7.35 -7.00
CA ALA A 299 11.42 8.71 -7.00
C ALA A 299 10.57 8.96 -5.75
N GLU A 300 9.70 8.03 -5.38
CA GLU A 300 8.86 8.13 -4.19
C GLU A 300 9.69 8.17 -2.90
N THR A 301 10.69 7.31 -2.76
CA THR A 301 11.58 7.33 -1.58
C THR A 301 12.31 8.66 -1.46
N ALA A 302 12.83 9.20 -2.56
CA ALA A 302 13.51 10.49 -2.58
C ALA A 302 12.55 11.66 -2.26
N ARG A 303 11.32 11.59 -2.75
CA ARG A 303 10.27 12.60 -2.52
C ARG A 303 9.85 12.65 -1.05
N TRP A 304 9.63 11.49 -0.43
CA TRP A 304 9.10 11.43 0.94
C TRP A 304 10.16 11.67 2.02
N ALA A 305 11.42 11.36 1.78
CA ALA A 305 12.47 11.50 2.79
C ALA A 305 12.55 12.92 3.42
N PRO A 306 12.56 14.03 2.68
CA PRO A 306 12.57 15.37 3.26
C PRO A 306 11.27 15.70 4.03
N VAL A 307 10.11 15.27 3.54
CA VAL A 307 8.81 15.51 4.18
C VAL A 307 8.77 14.83 5.55
N ILE A 308 9.19 13.57 5.64
CA ILE A 308 9.20 12.80 6.89
C ILE A 308 10.17 13.41 7.90
N ARG A 309 11.37 13.83 7.47
CA ARG A 309 12.33 14.49 8.38
C ARG A 309 11.79 15.82 8.91
N ALA A 310 11.09 16.59 8.08
CA ALA A 310 10.54 17.89 8.45
C ALA A 310 9.28 17.79 9.32
N SER A 311 8.48 16.72 9.17
CA SER A 311 7.25 16.53 9.95
C SER A 311 7.49 16.23 11.42
N GLY A 312 8.69 15.76 11.78
CA GLY A 312 8.97 15.31 13.14
C GLY A 312 8.28 13.99 13.51
N ALA A 313 7.64 13.31 12.55
CA ALA A 313 7.03 12.01 12.76
C ALA A 313 8.04 10.99 13.31
N ARG A 314 7.61 10.19 14.28
CA ARG A 314 8.43 9.16 14.92
C ARG A 314 7.72 7.83 14.91
N PRO A 315 8.46 6.72 14.83
CA PRO A 315 7.91 5.40 15.11
C PRO A 315 7.47 5.34 16.59
N ASP A 316 6.43 4.56 16.88
CA ASP A 316 5.97 4.28 18.26
C ASP A 316 7.02 3.49 19.05
#